data_68da9f644c3e5a77792859e3a9a4b8fc
#
_entry.id   68da9f644c3e5a77792859e3a9a4b8fc
#
_cell.length_a   1.000
_cell.length_b   1.000
_cell.length_c   1.000
_cell.angle_alpha   90.00
_cell.angle_beta   90.00
_cell.angle_gamma   90.00
#
_symmetry.space_group_name_H-M   'P 1'
#
loop_
_entity.id
_entity.type
_entity.pdbx_description
1 polymer ?
#
loop_
_entity_poly.entity_id
_entity_poly.type
_entity_poly.pdbx_seq_one_letter_code
_entity_poly.pdbx_strand_id
1 'polypeptide(L)'
;MRHGMSGRKLNRTSSHRKAMFANMATALLKHEQIKTTVPKAKDLRPVVEKLITLAKRNTLHTRRQAAAIIREDAVVRKLFSELGERYKDRNGGYTRVLKAGYRYGDAAPMAVIELVDRNVDAKGAEDKARVEAEAEAEGEE
;
A
#
# COMPACT_ATOMS: atom_id res chain seq x y z
N MET A 1 -31.27 9.27 -0.64
CA MET A 1 -30.11 10.20 -0.61
C MET A 1 -28.98 9.57 0.19
N ARG A 2 -27.74 9.80 -0.24
CA ARG A 2 -26.55 9.17 0.35
C ARG A 2 -25.70 10.25 1.05
N HIS A 3 -26.10 10.62 2.25
CA HIS A 3 -25.40 11.61 3.05
C HIS A 3 -24.43 10.96 4.05
N GLY A 4 -23.24 11.53 4.22
CA GLY A 4 -22.22 11.06 5.14
C GLY A 4 -21.64 9.67 4.83
N MET A 5 -21.96 9.10 3.68
CA MET A 5 -21.51 7.77 3.25
C MET A 5 -20.51 7.90 2.11
N SER A 6 -19.26 7.53 2.35
CA SER A 6 -18.19 7.52 1.36
C SER A 6 -17.73 6.08 1.07
N GLY A 7 -17.06 5.90 -0.05
CA GLY A 7 -16.51 4.63 -0.47
C GLY A 7 -17.52 3.69 -1.15
N ARG A 8 -16.97 2.67 -1.78
CA ARG A 8 -17.73 1.61 -2.45
C ARG A 8 -17.94 0.43 -1.52
N LYS A 9 -19.07 -0.26 -1.65
CA LYS A 9 -19.34 -1.48 -0.88
C LYS A 9 -18.47 -2.66 -1.31
N LEU A 10 -18.07 -2.73 -2.57
CA LEU A 10 -17.24 -3.79 -3.16
C LEU A 10 -17.79 -5.20 -2.92
N ASN A 11 -19.12 -5.30 -2.74
CA ASN A 11 -19.83 -6.55 -2.46
C ASN A 11 -19.28 -7.30 -1.23
N ARG A 12 -18.88 -6.56 -0.20
CA ARG A 12 -18.29 -7.09 1.04
C ARG A 12 -18.93 -6.50 2.29
N THR A 13 -18.83 -7.23 3.40
CA THR A 13 -19.24 -6.72 4.72
C THR A 13 -18.29 -5.59 5.18
N SER A 14 -18.75 -4.79 6.14
CA SER A 14 -17.96 -3.68 6.69
C SER A 14 -16.62 -4.14 7.27
N SER A 15 -16.62 -5.22 8.05
CA SER A 15 -15.41 -5.81 8.63
C SER A 15 -14.46 -6.36 7.56
N HIS A 16 -14.98 -7.01 6.54
CA HIS A 16 -14.19 -7.52 5.42
C HIS A 16 -13.54 -6.39 4.62
N ARG A 17 -14.27 -5.30 4.32
CA ARG A 17 -13.69 -4.13 3.65
C ARG A 17 -12.56 -3.50 4.45
N LYS A 18 -12.76 -3.32 5.76
CA LYS A 18 -11.75 -2.76 6.65
C LYS A 18 -10.47 -3.61 6.65
N ALA A 19 -10.60 -4.92 6.76
CA ALA A 19 -9.47 -5.85 6.70
C ALA A 19 -8.78 -5.83 5.34
N MET A 20 -9.54 -5.82 4.25
CA MET A 20 -9.02 -5.76 2.89
C MET A 20 -8.18 -4.50 2.66
N PHE A 21 -8.69 -3.33 3.02
CA PHE A 21 -7.94 -2.07 2.85
C PHE A 21 -6.73 -1.97 3.78
N ALA A 22 -6.80 -2.51 4.98
CA ALA A 22 -5.65 -2.61 5.87
C ALA A 22 -4.53 -3.46 5.24
N ASN A 23 -4.86 -4.61 4.70
CA ASN A 23 -3.91 -5.50 4.02
C ASN A 23 -3.33 -4.86 2.75
N MET A 24 -4.18 -4.22 1.94
CA MET A 24 -3.75 -3.53 0.73
C MET A 24 -2.84 -2.33 1.04
N ALA A 25 -3.16 -1.54 2.06
CA ALA A 25 -2.33 -0.43 2.51
C ALA A 25 -0.96 -0.91 2.99
N THR A 26 -0.92 -1.97 3.78
CA THR A 26 0.32 -2.61 4.23
C THR A 26 1.17 -3.07 3.04
N ALA A 27 0.57 -3.76 2.07
CA ALA A 27 1.24 -4.21 0.86
C ALA A 27 1.78 -3.05 0.01
N LEU A 28 0.98 -1.99 -0.17
CA LEU A 28 1.41 -0.83 -0.94
C LEU A 28 2.59 -0.09 -0.28
N LEU A 29 2.55 0.09 1.02
CA LEU A 29 3.65 0.73 1.76
C LEU A 29 4.92 -0.13 1.75
N LYS A 30 4.78 -1.45 1.79
CA LYS A 30 5.90 -2.40 1.76
C LYS A 30 6.57 -2.47 0.39
N HIS A 31 5.79 -2.71 -0.65
CA HIS A 31 6.27 -2.92 -2.02
C HIS A 31 6.32 -1.66 -2.87
N GLU A 32 5.72 -0.59 -2.41
CA GLU A 32 5.59 0.71 -3.07
C GLU A 32 4.84 0.69 -4.41
N GLN A 33 4.46 -0.47 -4.91
CA GLN A 33 3.63 -0.66 -6.09
C GLN A 33 2.86 -1.97 -6.00
N ILE A 34 1.54 -1.92 -6.19
CA ILE A 34 0.69 -3.12 -6.27
C ILE A 34 -0.27 -3.02 -7.46
N LYS A 35 -0.71 -4.18 -7.94
CA LYS A 35 -1.71 -4.30 -8.99
C LYS A 35 -3.03 -4.78 -8.40
N THR A 36 -4.12 -4.09 -8.71
CA THR A 36 -5.46 -4.43 -8.24
C THR A 36 -6.51 -3.96 -9.23
N THR A 37 -7.79 -4.10 -8.90
CA THR A 37 -8.87 -3.53 -9.73
C THR A 37 -8.96 -2.02 -9.57
N VAL A 38 -9.44 -1.32 -10.61
CA VAL A 38 -9.57 0.15 -10.60
C VAL A 38 -10.39 0.67 -9.41
N PRO A 39 -11.58 0.11 -9.07
CA PRO A 39 -12.36 0.59 -7.92
C PRO A 39 -11.62 0.45 -6.59
N LYS A 40 -10.93 -0.67 -6.37
CA LYS A 40 -10.15 -0.88 -5.15
C LYS A 40 -8.98 0.10 -5.06
N ALA A 41 -8.25 0.32 -6.15
CA ALA A 41 -7.15 1.27 -6.19
C ALA A 41 -7.61 2.69 -5.86
N LYS A 42 -8.72 3.12 -6.43
CA LYS A 42 -9.28 4.45 -6.17
C LYS A 42 -9.71 4.66 -4.71
N ASP A 43 -10.30 3.64 -4.10
CA ASP A 43 -10.74 3.72 -2.70
C ASP A 43 -9.59 3.51 -1.71
N LEU A 44 -8.50 2.87 -2.13
CA LEU A 44 -7.28 2.72 -1.32
C LEU A 44 -6.51 4.04 -1.17
N ARG A 45 -6.52 4.89 -2.17
CA ARG A 45 -5.77 6.18 -2.17
C ARG A 45 -5.97 6.99 -0.89
N PRO A 46 -7.19 7.34 -0.48
CA PRO A 46 -7.37 8.15 0.73
C PRO A 46 -6.85 7.46 2.00
N VAL A 47 -6.93 6.15 2.07
CA VAL A 47 -6.43 5.37 3.23
C VAL A 47 -4.92 5.50 3.35
N VAL A 48 -4.19 5.26 2.27
CA VAL A 48 -2.72 5.32 2.25
C VAL A 48 -2.21 6.75 2.42
N GLU A 49 -2.85 7.71 1.77
CA GLU A 49 -2.44 9.12 1.88
C GLU A 49 -2.62 9.68 3.28
N LYS A 50 -3.66 9.26 4.01
CA LYS A 50 -3.81 9.59 5.43
C LYS A 50 -2.70 9.00 6.29
N LEU A 51 -2.30 7.76 6.01
CA LEU A 51 -1.16 7.12 6.72
C LEU A 51 0.15 7.87 6.47
N ILE A 52 0.41 8.31 5.26
CA ILE A 52 1.59 9.12 4.94
C ILE A 52 1.54 10.47 5.65
N THR A 53 0.37 11.10 5.73
CA THR A 53 0.19 12.35 6.48
C THR A 53 0.48 12.17 7.97
N LEU A 54 0.05 11.06 8.58
CA LEU A 54 0.39 10.70 9.95
C LEU A 54 1.91 10.54 10.13
N ALA A 55 2.57 9.90 9.17
CA ALA A 55 4.03 9.72 9.18
C ALA A 55 4.79 11.05 9.11
N LYS A 56 4.29 12.01 8.36
CA LYS A 56 4.87 13.36 8.27
C LYS A 56 4.82 14.11 9.61
N ARG A 57 3.78 13.90 10.40
CA ARG A 57 3.67 14.48 11.75
C ARG A 57 4.60 13.83 12.76
N ASN A 58 4.85 12.54 12.63
CA ASN A 58 5.81 11.74 13.38
C ASN A 58 5.78 11.96 14.91
N THR A 59 4.61 11.84 15.51
CA THR A 59 4.43 11.84 16.98
C THR A 59 4.14 10.43 17.48
N LEU A 60 4.27 10.18 18.79
CA LEU A 60 3.88 8.90 19.39
C LEU A 60 2.40 8.58 19.13
N HIS A 61 1.54 9.58 19.19
CA HIS A 61 0.11 9.44 18.92
C HIS A 61 -0.15 9.00 17.46
N THR A 62 0.50 9.65 16.47
CA THR A 62 0.33 9.30 15.07
C THR A 62 0.90 7.91 14.75
N ARG A 63 1.99 7.51 15.38
CA ARG A 63 2.54 6.15 15.26
C ARG A 63 1.56 5.08 15.76
N ARG A 64 0.92 5.31 16.90
CA ARG A 64 -0.10 4.41 17.43
C ARG A 64 -1.34 4.32 16.52
N GLN A 65 -1.78 5.45 15.96
CA GLN A 65 -2.88 5.47 14.99
C GLN A 65 -2.54 4.66 13.73
N ALA A 66 -1.35 4.84 13.17
CA ALA A 66 -0.91 4.07 12.00
C ALA A 66 -0.76 2.57 12.33
N ALA A 67 -0.19 2.22 13.46
CA ALA A 67 -0.03 0.84 13.90
C ALA A 67 -1.37 0.10 14.11
N ALA A 68 -2.44 0.82 14.42
CA ALA A 68 -3.78 0.25 14.52
C ALA A 68 -4.35 -0.20 13.16
N ILE A 69 -3.85 0.33 12.07
CA ILE A 69 -4.29 0.03 10.69
C ILE A 69 -3.32 -0.94 10.01
N ILE A 70 -2.03 -0.63 10.06
CA ILE A 70 -0.96 -1.44 9.43
C ILE A 70 -0.68 -2.66 10.30
N ARG A 71 -0.64 -3.84 9.67
CA ARG A 71 -0.53 -5.11 10.37
C ARG A 71 0.90 -5.58 10.63
N GLU A 72 1.89 -5.01 9.96
CA GLU A 72 3.30 -5.37 10.08
C GLU A 72 4.10 -4.23 10.72
N ASP A 73 4.79 -4.52 11.82
CA ASP A 73 5.61 -3.52 12.52
C ASP A 73 6.77 -2.99 11.66
N ALA A 74 7.34 -3.83 10.82
CA ALA A 74 8.39 -3.43 9.89
C ALA A 74 7.90 -2.36 8.90
N VAL A 75 6.66 -2.48 8.43
CA VAL A 75 6.03 -1.50 7.53
C VAL A 75 5.72 -0.19 8.26
N VAL A 76 5.30 -0.25 9.52
CA VAL A 76 5.13 0.95 10.36
C VAL A 76 6.46 1.69 10.51
N ARG A 77 7.54 0.98 10.80
CA ARG A 77 8.89 1.58 10.89
C ARG A 77 9.31 2.23 9.58
N LYS A 78 9.13 1.53 8.46
CA LYS A 78 9.40 2.07 7.12
C LYS A 78 8.60 3.34 6.86
N LEU A 79 7.32 3.35 7.18
CA LEU A 79 6.44 4.50 7.00
C LEU A 79 6.97 5.74 7.71
N PHE A 80 7.36 5.63 8.96
CA PHE A 80 7.82 6.76 9.78
C PHE A 80 9.28 7.14 9.57
N SER A 81 10.16 6.19 9.25
CA SER A 81 11.58 6.46 9.05
C SER A 81 11.93 6.89 7.63
N GLU A 82 11.27 6.35 6.64
CA GLU A 82 11.61 6.53 5.21
C GLU A 82 10.55 7.33 4.45
N LEU A 83 9.30 6.86 4.44
CA LEU A 83 8.24 7.48 3.63
C LEU A 83 7.84 8.86 4.16
N GLY A 84 7.79 9.06 5.46
CA GLY A 84 7.51 10.36 6.07
C GLY A 84 8.53 11.42 5.67
N GLU A 85 9.81 11.09 5.64
CA GLU A 85 10.87 11.99 5.19
C GLU A 85 10.85 12.22 3.68
N ARG A 86 10.57 11.18 2.89
CA ARG A 86 10.47 11.29 1.43
C ARG A 86 9.43 12.31 0.97
N TYR A 87 8.28 12.36 1.64
CA TYR A 87 7.17 13.22 1.28
C TYR A 87 7.03 14.49 2.13
N LYS A 88 8.04 14.81 2.91
CA LYS A 88 8.03 15.95 3.83
C LYS A 88 7.64 17.27 3.16
N ASP A 89 8.17 17.53 1.97
CA ASP A 89 7.94 18.76 1.21
C ASP A 89 6.75 18.67 0.24
N ARG A 90 6.10 17.50 0.16
CA ARG A 90 4.97 17.28 -0.73
C ARG A 90 3.64 17.46 0.02
N ASN A 91 2.79 18.33 -0.48
CA ASN A 91 1.51 18.69 0.13
C ASN A 91 0.35 17.83 -0.41
N GLY A 92 0.37 16.52 -0.22
CA GLY A 92 -0.62 15.58 -0.73
C GLY A 92 -0.24 14.97 -2.08
N GLY A 93 -1.12 14.14 -2.64
CA GLY A 93 -0.88 13.47 -3.91
C GLY A 93 0.29 12.50 -3.87
N TYR A 94 0.41 11.70 -2.83
CA TYR A 94 1.53 10.75 -2.64
C TYR A 94 1.41 9.48 -3.46
N THR A 95 0.25 9.22 -4.04
CA THR A 95 -0.04 8.01 -4.80
C THR A 95 -0.45 8.34 -6.23
N ARG A 96 -0.23 7.38 -7.11
CA ARG A 96 -0.63 7.44 -8.52
C ARG A 96 -1.36 6.16 -8.88
N VAL A 97 -2.47 6.28 -9.60
CA VAL A 97 -3.22 5.14 -10.12
C VAL A 97 -3.11 5.15 -11.65
N LEU A 98 -2.59 4.07 -12.20
CA LEU A 98 -2.42 3.88 -13.65
C LEU A 98 -3.30 2.72 -14.10
N LYS A 99 -4.14 2.94 -15.12
CA LYS A 99 -4.97 1.87 -15.69
C LYS A 99 -4.09 0.84 -16.39
N ALA A 100 -4.35 -0.44 -16.16
CA ALA A 100 -3.54 -1.55 -16.63
C ALA A 100 -4.36 -2.59 -17.44
N GLY A 101 -5.34 -2.13 -18.21
CA GLY A 101 -6.17 -2.99 -19.03
C GLY A 101 -7.20 -3.80 -18.25
N TYR A 102 -7.46 -5.01 -18.72
CA TYR A 102 -8.50 -5.89 -18.19
C TYR A 102 -7.90 -7.22 -17.75
N ARG A 103 -8.46 -7.79 -16.68
CA ARG A 103 -8.03 -9.09 -16.18
C ARG A 103 -8.56 -10.21 -17.08
N TYR A 104 -7.69 -11.19 -17.36
CA TYR A 104 -8.12 -12.39 -18.07
C TYR A 104 -9.14 -13.18 -17.23
N GLY A 105 -10.18 -13.66 -17.86
CA GLY A 105 -11.25 -14.40 -17.23
C GLY A 105 -12.51 -13.58 -17.03
N ASP A 106 -12.54 -12.65 -16.08
CA ASP A 106 -13.72 -11.84 -15.73
C ASP A 106 -13.74 -10.44 -16.38
N ALA A 107 -12.72 -10.09 -17.15
CA ALA A 107 -12.55 -8.78 -17.79
C ALA A 107 -12.65 -7.59 -16.80
N ALA A 108 -12.32 -7.79 -15.52
CA ALA A 108 -12.31 -6.71 -14.56
C ALA A 108 -11.28 -5.65 -14.93
N PRO A 109 -11.62 -4.33 -14.85
CA PRO A 109 -10.66 -3.28 -15.13
C PRO A 109 -9.57 -3.26 -14.05
N MET A 110 -8.32 -3.38 -14.48
CA MET A 110 -7.16 -3.43 -13.60
C MET A 110 -6.44 -2.08 -13.54
N ALA A 111 -5.79 -1.83 -12.42
CA ALA A 111 -4.94 -0.68 -12.22
C ALA A 111 -3.69 -1.06 -11.42
N VAL A 112 -2.64 -0.30 -11.64
CA VAL A 112 -1.46 -0.27 -10.80
C VAL A 112 -1.55 0.98 -9.94
N ILE A 113 -1.50 0.81 -8.62
CA ILE A 113 -1.34 1.91 -7.69
C ILE A 113 0.09 1.90 -7.15
N GLU A 114 0.73 3.05 -7.18
CA GLU A 114 2.12 3.19 -6.76
C GLU A 114 2.33 4.47 -5.95
N LEU A 115 3.37 4.47 -5.14
CA LEU A 115 3.85 5.68 -4.49
C LEU A 115 4.63 6.52 -5.50
N VAL A 116 4.43 7.84 -5.46
CA VAL A 116 5.21 8.77 -6.28
C VAL A 116 6.66 8.74 -5.80
N ASP A 117 7.61 8.79 -6.72
CA ASP A 117 9.04 8.65 -6.42
C ASP A 117 9.39 7.34 -5.68
N ARG A 118 8.73 6.26 -6.06
CA ARG A 118 8.89 4.95 -5.42
C ARG A 118 10.31 4.39 -5.55
N ASN A 119 10.71 3.61 -4.56
CA ASN A 119 11.89 2.76 -4.65
C ASN A 119 11.56 1.49 -5.46
N VAL A 120 12.17 1.36 -6.63
CA VAL A 120 11.94 0.22 -7.54
C VAL A 120 12.38 -1.11 -6.91
N ASP A 121 13.40 -1.10 -6.07
CA ASP A 121 13.95 -2.31 -5.44
C ASP A 121 13.08 -2.84 -4.30
N ALA A 122 12.19 -2.03 -3.75
CA ALA A 122 11.28 -2.44 -2.68
C ALA A 122 10.28 -3.51 -3.11
N LYS A 123 9.90 -3.53 -4.39
CA LYS A 123 8.90 -4.47 -4.90
C LYS A 123 9.42 -5.91 -4.92
N GLY A 124 8.84 -6.75 -4.07
CA GLY A 124 9.22 -8.15 -3.97
C GLY A 124 10.62 -8.39 -3.39
N ALA A 125 11.14 -7.46 -2.58
CA ALA A 125 12.49 -7.54 -2.03
C ALA A 125 12.73 -8.83 -1.21
N GLU A 126 11.77 -9.25 -0.41
CA GLU A 126 11.86 -10.50 0.37
C GLU A 126 11.93 -11.75 -0.52
N ASP A 127 11.11 -11.79 -1.58
CA ASP A 127 11.13 -12.92 -2.52
C ASP A 127 12.42 -12.97 -3.32
N LYS A 128 12.94 -11.83 -3.74
CA LYS A 128 14.25 -11.74 -4.41
C LYS A 128 15.38 -12.22 -3.51
N ALA A 129 15.41 -11.75 -2.27
CA ALA A 129 16.43 -12.17 -1.30
C ALA A 129 16.36 -13.69 -1.01
N ARG A 130 15.15 -14.26 -0.95
CA ARG A 130 14.99 -15.70 -0.78
C ARG A 130 15.54 -16.48 -1.98
N VAL A 131 15.20 -16.07 -3.19
CA VAL A 131 15.68 -16.74 -4.41
C VAL A 131 17.20 -16.63 -4.54
N GLU A 132 17.79 -15.49 -4.19
CA GLU A 132 19.23 -15.30 -4.17
C GLU A 132 19.91 -16.24 -3.15
N ALA A 133 19.36 -16.33 -1.94
CA ALA A 133 19.87 -17.23 -0.90
C ALA A 133 19.75 -18.71 -1.29
N GLU A 134 18.65 -19.12 -1.93
CA GLU A 134 18.48 -20.47 -2.46
C GLU A 134 19.51 -20.79 -3.56
N ALA A 135 19.75 -19.86 -4.47
CA ALA A 135 20.73 -20.01 -5.55
C ALA A 135 22.18 -20.09 -5.04
N GLU A 136 22.51 -19.30 -4.01
CA GLU A 136 23.83 -19.38 -3.34
C GLU A 136 24.03 -20.74 -2.67
N ALA A 137 23.01 -21.27 -1.98
CA ALA A 137 23.07 -22.57 -1.33
C ALA A 137 23.23 -23.75 -2.32
N GLU A 138 22.60 -23.67 -3.49
CA GLU A 138 22.74 -24.67 -4.57
C GLU A 138 24.10 -24.59 -5.28
N GLY A 139 24.75 -23.43 -5.26
CA GLY A 139 26.07 -23.21 -5.89
C GLY A 139 27.27 -23.68 -5.04
N GLU A 140 27.03 -23.99 -3.74
CA GLU A 140 28.08 -24.49 -2.82
C GLU A 140 28.14 -26.04 -2.74
N GLU A 141 27.25 -26.79 -3.41
CA GLU A 141 27.32 -28.25 -3.57
C GLU A 141 28.08 -28.63 -4.85
#